data_531b2b5c7a9ecf48fcb4fb57907d2063
#
_entry.id   531b2b5c7a9ecf48fcb4fb57907d2063
#
_cell.length_a   1.000
_cell.length_b   1.000
_cell.length_c   1.000
_cell.angle_alpha   90.00
_cell.angle_beta   90.00
_cell.angle_gamma   90.00
#
_symmetry.space_group_name_H-M   'P 1'
#
loop_
_entity.id
_entity.type
_entity.pdbx_description
1 polymer ?
#
loop_
_entity_poly.entity_id
_entity_poly.type
_entity_poly.pdbx_seq_one_letter_code
_entity_poly.pdbx_strand_id
1 'polypeptide(L)'
;QIGPALISSGTLAIGTLTLSKQQIAIIVSATFLILCVGFLMNKTQLGRRLRAAAQDPEMAETIGVNGAQCVALTFSIAIALAGAAGLLLSNQFFITTSDGGLFMLKAYIAVTLGGWGRLDGAVIAAIAIGLFEVIVATLVSYILAEALLFVALLLILLFRPSGLFAEAIQRRT
;
A
#
# COMPACT_ATOMS: atom_id res chain seq x y z
N GLN A 1 -21.07 17.88 -7.19
CA GLN A 1 -20.76 17.82 -8.63
C GLN A 1 -20.07 16.48 -8.89
N ILE A 2 -20.78 15.62 -9.61
CA ILE A 2 -20.25 14.32 -10.06
C ILE A 2 -19.22 14.66 -11.14
N GLY A 3 -17.94 14.42 -10.88
CA GLY A 3 -16.90 14.53 -11.89
C GLY A 3 -17.23 13.60 -13.08
N PRO A 4 -16.86 13.94 -14.31
CA PRO A 4 -17.11 13.10 -15.46
C PRO A 4 -16.48 11.74 -15.24
N ALA A 5 -17.30 10.69 -15.33
CA ALA A 5 -16.80 9.31 -15.25
C ALA A 5 -15.78 9.12 -16.39
N LEU A 6 -14.52 9.00 -16.03
CA LEU A 6 -13.41 8.84 -16.99
C LEU A 6 -13.52 7.54 -17.79
N ILE A 7 -14.40 6.62 -17.38
CA ILE A 7 -14.64 5.34 -18.04
C ILE A 7 -16.14 5.11 -18.13
N SER A 8 -16.62 4.86 -19.33
CA SER A 8 -18.02 4.57 -19.69
C SER A 8 -18.64 3.53 -18.77
N SER A 9 -19.83 3.82 -18.21
CA SER A 9 -20.64 2.98 -17.36
C SER A 9 -21.18 1.75 -18.12
N GLY A 10 -20.33 0.77 -18.35
CA GLY A 10 -20.72 -0.53 -18.91
C GLY A 10 -20.46 -1.62 -17.85
N THR A 11 -21.45 -2.45 -17.58
CA THR A 11 -21.31 -3.65 -16.77
C THR A 11 -20.91 -4.82 -17.67
N LEU A 12 -19.85 -5.56 -17.31
CA LEU A 12 -19.52 -6.86 -17.89
C LEU A 12 -20.10 -7.94 -16.96
N ALA A 13 -21.09 -8.68 -17.45
CA ALA A 13 -21.61 -9.84 -16.76
C ALA A 13 -20.76 -11.06 -17.12
N ILE A 14 -19.99 -11.57 -16.16
CA ILE A 14 -19.27 -12.83 -16.27
C ILE A 14 -19.97 -13.81 -15.34
N GLY A 15 -20.95 -14.55 -15.86
CA GLY A 15 -21.78 -15.48 -15.07
C GLY A 15 -22.72 -14.73 -14.12
N THR A 16 -22.70 -15.07 -12.84
CA THR A 16 -23.52 -14.46 -11.77
C THR A 16 -22.93 -13.19 -11.16
N LEU A 17 -21.68 -12.80 -11.55
CA LEU A 17 -20.99 -11.62 -11.04
C LEU A 17 -21.11 -10.47 -12.04
N THR A 18 -21.73 -9.38 -11.60
CA THR A 18 -21.77 -8.11 -12.33
C THR A 18 -20.62 -7.23 -11.87
N LEU A 19 -19.51 -7.21 -12.63
CA LEU A 19 -18.40 -6.31 -12.36
C LEU A 19 -18.58 -5.03 -13.18
N SER A 20 -18.50 -3.89 -12.52
CA SER A 20 -18.42 -2.61 -13.21
C SER A 20 -17.08 -2.51 -13.96
N LYS A 21 -17.09 -2.02 -15.19
CA LYS A 21 -15.85 -1.75 -15.94
C LYS A 21 -14.88 -0.88 -15.14
N GLN A 22 -15.40 -0.03 -14.28
CA GLN A 22 -14.64 0.84 -13.40
C GLN A 22 -13.86 0.04 -12.34
N GLN A 23 -14.47 -0.97 -11.73
CA GLN A 23 -13.79 -1.84 -10.75
C GLN A 23 -12.65 -2.61 -11.41
N ILE A 24 -12.85 -3.10 -12.62
CA ILE A 24 -11.81 -3.78 -13.39
C ILE A 24 -10.65 -2.82 -13.69
N ALA A 25 -10.95 -1.60 -14.10
CA ALA A 25 -9.94 -0.60 -14.38
C ALA A 25 -9.11 -0.24 -13.13
N ILE A 26 -9.74 -0.15 -11.95
CA ILE A 26 -9.05 0.10 -10.68
C ILE A 26 -8.12 -1.08 -10.35
N ILE A 27 -8.59 -2.32 -10.46
CA ILE A 27 -7.77 -3.51 -10.19
C ILE A 27 -6.57 -3.57 -11.13
N VAL A 28 -6.78 -3.36 -12.43
CA VAL A 28 -5.71 -3.37 -13.43
C VAL A 28 -4.69 -2.27 -13.18
N SER A 29 -5.15 -1.04 -12.93
CA SER A 29 -4.26 0.10 -12.66
C SER A 29 -3.51 -0.05 -11.35
N ALA A 30 -4.14 -0.54 -10.28
CA ALA A 30 -3.48 -0.83 -9.01
C ALA A 30 -2.41 -1.92 -9.17
N THR A 31 -2.74 -3.01 -9.87
CA THR A 31 -1.79 -4.08 -10.16
C THR A 31 -0.62 -3.56 -10.98
N PHE A 32 -0.88 -2.75 -12.00
CA PHE A 32 0.16 -2.13 -12.82
C PHE A 32 1.10 -1.25 -11.98
N LEU A 33 0.55 -0.41 -11.09
CA LEU A 33 1.35 0.45 -10.20
C LEU A 33 2.22 -0.38 -9.25
N ILE A 34 1.68 -1.45 -8.66
CA ILE A 34 2.43 -2.35 -7.78
C ILE A 34 3.59 -3.01 -8.54
N LEU A 35 3.33 -3.52 -9.75
CA LEU A 35 4.38 -4.13 -10.59
C LEU A 35 5.43 -3.11 -11.02
N CYS A 36 5.02 -1.89 -11.36
CA CYS A 36 5.93 -0.81 -11.74
C CYS A 36 6.88 -0.45 -10.60
N VAL A 37 6.35 -0.28 -9.38
CA VAL A 37 7.16 0.01 -8.19
C VAL A 37 8.06 -1.18 -7.83
N GLY A 38 7.51 -2.39 -7.87
CA GLY A 38 8.30 -3.61 -7.64
C GLY A 38 9.46 -3.75 -8.63
N PHE A 39 9.21 -3.49 -9.92
CA PHE A 39 10.25 -3.46 -10.94
C PHE A 39 11.28 -2.34 -10.68
N LEU A 40 10.81 -1.13 -10.37
CA LEU A 40 11.67 0.01 -10.06
C LEU A 40 12.59 -0.31 -8.89
N MET A 41 12.05 -0.86 -7.81
CA MET A 41 12.81 -1.19 -6.61
C MET A 41 13.77 -2.36 -6.82
N ASN A 42 13.36 -3.43 -7.51
CA ASN A 42 14.14 -4.67 -7.59
C ASN A 42 15.11 -4.71 -8.76
N LYS A 43 14.78 -4.07 -9.87
CA LYS A 43 15.54 -4.22 -11.13
C LYS A 43 16.35 -2.99 -11.54
N THR A 44 16.07 -1.79 -10.98
CA THR A 44 16.77 -0.57 -11.41
C THR A 44 17.93 -0.19 -10.51
N GLN A 45 18.82 0.65 -11.05
CA GLN A 45 19.93 1.23 -10.28
C GLN A 45 19.43 2.16 -9.15
N LEU A 46 18.30 2.85 -9.39
CA LEU A 46 17.65 3.69 -8.38
C LEU A 46 17.25 2.86 -7.16
N GLY A 47 16.54 1.75 -7.37
CA GLY A 47 16.13 0.88 -6.27
C GLY A 47 17.31 0.31 -5.48
N ARG A 48 18.44 0.01 -6.14
CA ARG A 48 19.65 -0.43 -5.45
C ARG A 48 20.27 0.68 -4.59
N ARG A 49 20.34 1.90 -5.11
CA ARG A 49 20.86 3.07 -4.35
C ARG A 49 19.98 3.40 -3.16
N LEU A 50 18.65 3.38 -3.34
CA LEU A 50 17.70 3.63 -2.27
C LEU A 50 17.81 2.61 -1.14
N ARG A 51 17.96 1.32 -1.48
CA ARG A 51 18.16 0.26 -0.47
C ARG A 51 19.51 0.36 0.22
N ALA A 52 20.58 0.69 -0.49
CA ALA A 52 21.89 0.91 0.12
C ALA A 52 21.85 2.07 1.12
N ALA A 53 21.26 3.21 0.74
CA ALA A 53 21.10 4.36 1.62
C ALA A 53 20.20 4.08 2.82
N ALA A 54 19.21 3.18 2.68
CA ALA A 54 18.32 2.80 3.78
C ALA A 54 18.96 1.81 4.77
N GLN A 55 19.94 0.99 4.31
CA GLN A 55 20.63 0.02 5.16
C GLN A 55 21.76 0.66 5.94
N ASP A 56 22.58 1.46 5.28
CA ASP A 56 23.74 2.13 5.87
C ASP A 56 23.98 3.47 5.15
N PRO A 57 23.44 4.58 5.67
CA PRO A 57 23.59 5.89 5.06
C PRO A 57 25.05 6.35 4.98
N GLU A 58 25.85 6.09 6.01
CA GLU A 58 27.26 6.53 6.07
C GLU A 58 28.10 5.80 5.03
N MET A 59 27.92 4.47 4.92
CA MET A 59 28.61 3.66 3.92
C MET A 59 28.15 4.03 2.50
N ALA A 60 26.86 4.32 2.30
CA ALA A 60 26.35 4.74 1.01
C ALA A 60 26.96 6.06 0.52
N GLU A 61 27.20 7.02 1.42
CA GLU A 61 27.84 8.29 1.11
C GLU A 61 29.31 8.11 0.71
N THR A 62 30.04 7.19 1.33
CA THR A 62 31.45 6.92 0.98
C THR A 62 31.61 6.37 -0.44
N ILE A 63 30.60 5.67 -0.96
CA ILE A 63 30.58 5.16 -2.35
C ILE A 63 29.91 6.13 -3.34
N GLY A 64 29.64 7.39 -2.91
CA GLY A 64 29.13 8.46 -3.76
C GLY A 64 27.60 8.48 -3.93
N VAL A 65 26.84 7.81 -3.08
CA VAL A 65 25.38 7.90 -3.05
C VAL A 65 24.97 9.10 -2.21
N ASN A 66 24.35 10.10 -2.83
CA ASN A 66 23.85 11.28 -2.11
C ASN A 66 22.56 10.94 -1.34
N GLY A 67 22.66 10.92 0.00
CA GLY A 67 21.53 10.61 0.90
C GLY A 67 20.33 11.55 0.71
N ALA A 68 20.57 12.86 0.57
CA ALA A 68 19.50 13.84 0.37
C ALA A 68 18.73 13.60 -0.93
N GLN A 69 19.41 13.24 -2.02
CA GLN A 69 18.74 12.87 -3.28
C GLN A 69 17.92 11.59 -3.14
N CYS A 70 18.41 10.60 -2.41
CA CYS A 70 17.67 9.37 -2.14
C CYS A 70 16.37 9.65 -1.37
N VAL A 71 16.42 10.48 -0.34
CA VAL A 71 15.24 10.90 0.43
C VAL A 71 14.25 11.63 -0.47
N ALA A 72 14.70 12.63 -1.25
CA ALA A 72 13.84 13.39 -2.15
C ALA A 72 13.15 12.50 -3.19
N LEU A 73 13.88 11.55 -3.79
CA LEU A 73 13.32 10.59 -4.75
C LEU A 73 12.28 9.66 -4.09
N THR A 74 12.56 9.17 -2.89
CA THR A 74 11.62 8.30 -2.16
C THR A 74 10.32 9.03 -1.87
N PHE A 75 10.40 10.27 -1.37
CA PHE A 75 9.22 11.11 -1.13
C PHE A 75 8.45 11.40 -2.42
N SER A 76 9.14 11.72 -3.51
CA SER A 76 8.50 11.99 -4.81
C SER A 76 7.72 10.78 -5.32
N ILE A 77 8.30 9.58 -5.22
CA ILE A 77 7.63 8.33 -5.60
C ILE A 77 6.43 8.07 -4.68
N ALA A 78 6.57 8.26 -3.37
CA ALA A 78 5.50 8.06 -2.40
C ALA A 78 4.31 9.00 -2.66
N ILE A 79 4.56 10.30 -2.91
CA ILE A 79 3.53 11.29 -3.22
C ILE A 79 2.83 10.96 -4.55
N ALA A 80 3.60 10.57 -5.57
CA ALA A 80 3.03 10.18 -6.85
C ALA A 80 2.11 8.95 -6.73
N LEU A 81 2.50 7.95 -5.95
CA LEU A 81 1.69 6.76 -5.66
C LEU A 81 0.43 7.10 -4.85
N ALA A 82 0.57 7.94 -3.82
CA ALA A 82 -0.56 8.39 -3.01
C ALA A 82 -1.56 9.18 -3.86
N GLY A 83 -1.08 10.07 -4.73
CA GLY A 83 -1.92 10.82 -5.67
C GLY A 83 -2.64 9.90 -6.66
N ALA A 84 -1.94 8.93 -7.23
CA ALA A 84 -2.54 7.95 -8.13
C ALA A 84 -3.61 7.10 -7.42
N ALA A 85 -3.34 6.63 -6.20
CA ALA A 85 -4.30 5.89 -5.38
C ALA A 85 -5.53 6.74 -5.06
N GLY A 86 -5.35 8.00 -4.67
CA GLY A 86 -6.44 8.94 -4.40
C GLY A 86 -7.33 9.17 -5.63
N LEU A 87 -6.74 9.35 -6.82
CA LEU A 87 -7.49 9.49 -8.07
C LEU A 87 -8.31 8.24 -8.40
N LEU A 88 -7.74 7.05 -8.20
CA LEU A 88 -8.45 5.79 -8.44
C LEU A 88 -9.63 5.59 -7.49
N LEU A 89 -9.44 5.91 -6.20
CA LEU A 89 -10.47 5.78 -5.17
C LEU A 89 -11.56 6.83 -5.31
N SER A 90 -11.23 8.08 -5.63
CA SER A 90 -12.20 9.19 -5.76
C SER A 90 -13.25 8.93 -6.84
N ASN A 91 -12.95 8.09 -7.79
CA ASN A 91 -13.87 7.72 -8.86
C ASN A 91 -14.92 6.68 -8.43
N GLN A 92 -14.68 5.95 -7.35
CA GLN A 92 -15.58 4.90 -6.84
C GLN A 92 -16.28 5.28 -5.53
N PHE A 93 -15.63 6.07 -4.69
CA PHE A 93 -16.13 6.49 -3.39
C PHE A 93 -16.26 8.01 -3.34
N PHE A 94 -17.30 8.51 -2.67
CA PHE A 94 -17.36 9.92 -2.29
C PHE A 94 -16.33 10.15 -1.17
N ILE A 95 -15.12 10.56 -1.56
CA ILE A 95 -14.04 10.80 -0.60
C ILE A 95 -14.24 12.17 0.02
N THR A 96 -14.35 12.21 1.33
CA THR A 96 -14.31 13.43 2.13
C THR A 96 -12.90 13.70 2.64
N THR A 97 -12.62 14.93 3.06
CA THR A 97 -11.31 15.28 3.63
C THR A 97 -10.97 14.46 4.88
N SER A 98 -11.98 13.97 5.60
CA SER A 98 -11.80 13.15 6.80
C SER A 98 -11.37 11.70 6.50
N ASP A 99 -11.67 11.18 5.31
CA ASP A 99 -11.39 9.79 4.97
C ASP A 99 -9.90 9.51 4.77
N GLY A 100 -9.12 10.56 4.46
CA GLY A 100 -7.67 10.43 4.30
C GLY A 100 -6.97 9.85 5.54
N GLY A 101 -7.45 10.16 6.75
CA GLY A 101 -6.93 9.60 7.99
C GLY A 101 -7.15 8.10 8.11
N LEU A 102 -8.32 7.61 7.72
CA LEU A 102 -8.67 6.18 7.73
C LEU A 102 -7.81 5.39 6.73
N PHE A 103 -7.63 5.91 5.52
CA PHE A 103 -6.76 5.28 4.52
C PHE A 103 -5.30 5.25 4.95
N MET A 104 -4.81 6.33 5.58
CA MET A 104 -3.46 6.39 6.15
C MET A 104 -3.28 5.32 7.24
N LEU A 105 -4.27 5.15 8.10
CA LEU A 105 -4.25 4.14 9.17
C LEU A 105 -4.23 2.73 8.58
N LYS A 106 -5.07 2.42 7.59
CA LYS A 106 -5.07 1.13 6.88
C LYS A 106 -3.73 0.86 6.19
N ALA A 107 -3.14 1.86 5.55
CA ALA A 107 -1.82 1.75 4.93
C ALA A 107 -0.73 1.46 5.99
N TYR A 108 -0.79 2.14 7.14
CA TYR A 108 0.13 1.88 8.25
C TYR A 108 0.00 0.45 8.79
N ILE A 109 -1.24 -0.04 8.94
CA ILE A 109 -1.50 -1.44 9.33
C ILE A 109 -0.88 -2.40 8.31
N ALA A 110 -1.07 -2.15 7.01
CA ALA A 110 -0.53 -3.01 5.96
C ALA A 110 1.00 -3.07 5.98
N VAL A 111 1.67 -1.93 6.17
CA VAL A 111 3.15 -1.89 6.25
C VAL A 111 3.66 -2.57 7.51
N THR A 112 3.00 -2.36 8.65
CA THR A 112 3.38 -2.97 9.93
C THR A 112 3.21 -4.48 9.90
N LEU A 113 2.08 -4.97 9.35
CA LEU A 113 1.83 -6.41 9.16
C LEU A 113 2.79 -7.03 8.16
N GLY A 114 3.03 -6.35 7.04
CA GLY A 114 3.91 -6.81 5.97
C GLY A 114 5.38 -6.81 6.32
N GLY A 115 5.76 -6.13 7.42
CA GLY A 115 7.15 -5.96 7.85
C GLY A 115 7.83 -4.76 7.18
N TRP A 116 8.50 -3.98 8.02
CA TRP A 116 9.22 -2.77 7.61
C TRP A 116 10.31 -3.08 6.56
N GLY A 117 10.28 -2.36 5.46
CA GLY A 117 11.29 -2.49 4.40
C GLY A 117 11.01 -3.58 3.35
N ARG A 118 9.90 -4.31 3.45
CA ARG A 118 9.51 -5.36 2.49
C ARG A 118 8.27 -4.98 1.71
N LEU A 119 8.45 -4.65 0.44
CA LEU A 119 7.35 -4.30 -0.45
C LEU A 119 6.39 -5.48 -0.66
N ASP A 120 6.95 -6.69 -0.88
CA ASP A 120 6.16 -7.89 -1.11
C ASP A 120 5.27 -8.23 0.09
N GLY A 121 5.82 -8.11 1.31
CA GLY A 121 5.07 -8.30 2.55
C GLY A 121 3.93 -7.28 2.71
N ALA A 122 4.21 -6.00 2.44
CA ALA A 122 3.20 -4.94 2.53
C ALA A 122 2.04 -5.15 1.54
N VAL A 123 2.33 -5.60 0.30
CA VAL A 123 1.30 -5.91 -0.71
C VAL A 123 0.43 -7.08 -0.26
N ILE A 124 1.02 -8.17 0.22
CA ILE A 124 0.28 -9.34 0.72
C ILE A 124 -0.59 -8.94 1.92
N ALA A 125 -0.04 -8.18 2.85
CA ALA A 125 -0.78 -7.69 4.01
C ALA A 125 -1.93 -6.77 3.62
N ALA A 126 -1.75 -5.87 2.65
CA ALA A 126 -2.82 -5.00 2.15
C ALA A 126 -3.98 -5.80 1.54
N ILE A 127 -3.68 -6.84 0.76
CA ILE A 127 -4.70 -7.74 0.19
C ILE A 127 -5.42 -8.49 1.30
N ALA A 128 -4.69 -9.02 2.28
CA ALA A 128 -5.27 -9.75 3.41
C ALA A 128 -6.20 -8.86 4.25
N ILE A 129 -5.79 -7.61 4.51
CA ILE A 129 -6.62 -6.61 5.22
C ILE A 129 -7.90 -6.31 4.44
N GLY A 130 -7.79 -6.08 3.12
CA GLY A 130 -8.96 -5.82 2.28
C GLY A 130 -9.95 -7.00 2.27
N LEU A 131 -9.45 -8.23 2.16
CA LEU A 131 -10.28 -9.44 2.24
C LEU A 131 -10.95 -9.58 3.62
N PHE A 132 -10.19 -9.38 4.69
CA PHE A 132 -10.71 -9.43 6.05
C PHE A 132 -11.83 -8.38 6.26
N GLU A 133 -11.58 -7.14 5.82
CA GLU A 133 -12.55 -6.06 5.92
C GLU A 133 -13.87 -6.40 5.20
N VAL A 134 -13.79 -6.88 3.97
CA VAL A 134 -14.97 -7.27 3.19
C VAL A 134 -15.74 -8.40 3.86
N ILE A 135 -15.05 -9.44 4.34
CA ILE A 135 -15.69 -10.58 5.02
C ILE A 135 -16.41 -10.13 6.29
N VAL A 136 -15.75 -9.37 7.15
CA VAL A 136 -16.34 -8.91 8.41
C VAL A 136 -17.46 -7.90 8.17
N ALA A 137 -17.29 -6.99 7.21
CA ALA A 137 -18.30 -6.00 6.86
C ALA A 137 -19.59 -6.64 6.32
N THR A 138 -19.48 -7.75 5.58
CA THR A 138 -20.64 -8.48 5.05
C THR A 138 -21.34 -9.34 6.09
N LEU A 139 -20.59 -9.91 7.04
CA LEU A 139 -21.15 -10.81 8.07
C LEU A 139 -21.74 -10.06 9.26
N VAL A 140 -21.16 -8.93 9.64
CA VAL A 140 -21.53 -8.23 10.89
C VAL A 140 -21.86 -6.77 10.63
N SER A 141 -20.83 -5.91 10.46
CA SER A 141 -20.99 -4.51 10.08
C SER A 141 -19.65 -3.88 9.69
N TYR A 142 -19.69 -2.79 8.92
CA TYR A 142 -18.51 -2.04 8.50
C TYR A 142 -17.75 -1.42 9.69
N ILE A 143 -18.49 -0.89 10.68
CA ILE A 143 -17.92 -0.27 11.88
C ILE A 143 -17.13 -1.30 12.72
N LEU A 144 -17.66 -2.51 12.85
CA LEU A 144 -16.97 -3.59 13.56
C LEU A 144 -15.74 -4.08 12.78
N ALA A 145 -15.77 -4.10 11.44
CA ALA A 145 -14.62 -4.45 10.64
C ALA A 145 -13.44 -3.49 10.90
N GLU A 146 -13.69 -2.18 10.93
CA GLU A 146 -12.67 -1.18 11.26
C GLU A 146 -12.14 -1.32 12.69
N ALA A 147 -13.03 -1.50 13.66
CA ALA A 147 -12.63 -1.70 15.06
C ALA A 147 -11.78 -2.96 15.24
N LEU A 148 -12.15 -4.06 14.59
CA LEU A 148 -11.37 -5.31 14.65
C LEU A 148 -10.02 -5.19 13.96
N LEU A 149 -9.92 -4.46 12.85
CA LEU A 149 -8.62 -4.17 12.22
C LEU A 149 -7.69 -3.40 13.17
N PHE A 150 -8.25 -2.43 13.89
CA PHE A 150 -7.48 -1.65 14.86
C PHE A 150 -7.01 -2.51 16.04
N VAL A 151 -7.89 -3.36 16.57
CA VAL A 151 -7.54 -4.32 17.63
C VAL A 151 -6.49 -5.32 17.13
N ALA A 152 -6.63 -5.83 15.92
CA ALA A 152 -5.64 -6.72 15.32
C ALA A 152 -4.27 -6.05 15.19
N LEU A 153 -4.21 -4.76 14.79
CA LEU A 153 -2.97 -3.99 14.78
C LEU A 153 -2.33 -3.91 16.17
N LEU A 154 -3.11 -3.55 17.19
CA LEU A 154 -2.61 -3.45 18.57
C LEU A 154 -2.05 -4.79 19.05
N LEU A 155 -2.76 -5.89 18.79
CA LEU A 155 -2.31 -7.22 19.16
C LEU A 155 -1.00 -7.60 18.47
N ILE A 156 -0.88 -7.30 17.16
CA ILE A 156 0.33 -7.61 16.41
C ILE A 156 1.51 -6.76 16.87
N LEU A 157 1.30 -5.47 17.13
CA LEU A 157 2.34 -4.61 17.71
C LEU A 157 2.79 -5.09 19.10
N LEU A 158 1.86 -5.63 19.91
CA LEU A 158 2.17 -6.13 21.23
C LEU A 158 2.98 -7.44 21.19
N PHE A 159 2.63 -8.36 20.28
CA PHE A 159 3.27 -9.68 20.19
C PHE A 159 4.44 -9.73 19.22
N ARG A 160 4.41 -8.94 18.12
CA ARG A 160 5.44 -8.89 17.07
C ARG A 160 5.65 -7.47 16.54
N PRO A 161 6.40 -6.63 17.23
CA PRO A 161 6.62 -5.23 16.83
C PRO A 161 7.38 -5.08 15.52
N SER A 162 8.10 -6.11 15.06
CA SER A 162 8.81 -6.11 13.77
C SER A 162 7.95 -6.50 12.56
N GLY A 163 6.68 -6.87 12.77
CA GLY A 163 5.77 -7.35 11.71
C GLY A 163 5.79 -8.87 11.51
N LEU A 164 4.80 -9.39 10.78
CA LEU A 164 4.65 -10.83 10.56
C LEU A 164 5.71 -11.42 9.62
N PHE A 165 6.17 -10.63 8.65
CA PHE A 165 7.13 -11.03 7.61
C PHE A 165 8.51 -10.41 7.80
N ALA A 166 8.78 -9.76 8.93
CA ALA A 166 10.10 -9.22 9.21
C ALA A 166 11.11 -10.36 9.37
N GLU A 167 12.12 -10.38 8.52
CA GLU A 167 13.33 -11.14 8.79
C GLU A 167 14.02 -10.56 10.02
N ALA A 168 14.42 -11.44 10.96
CA ALA A 168 15.25 -11.02 12.06
C ALA A 168 16.52 -10.37 11.49
N ILE A 169 16.63 -9.06 11.62
CA ILE A 169 17.88 -8.35 11.32
C ILE A 169 18.87 -8.88 12.36
N GLN A 170 19.69 -9.83 11.96
CA GLN A 170 20.85 -10.23 12.74
C GLN A 170 21.74 -9.00 12.86
N ARG A 171 21.66 -8.31 13.98
CA ARG A 171 22.69 -7.36 14.40
C ARG A 171 23.98 -8.17 14.46
N ARG A 172 24.81 -8.02 13.43
CA ARG A 172 26.23 -8.40 13.56
C ARG A 172 26.84 -7.38 14.50
N THR A 173 27.00 -7.80 15.76
CA THR A 173 27.91 -7.20 16.72
C THR A 173 29.34 -7.46 16.26
#